data_e4c3261368d390cffbaeaf5295bc6b97
#
_entry.id   e4c3261368d390cffbaeaf5295bc6b97
#
_cell.length_a   1.000
_cell.length_b   1.000
_cell.length_c   1.000
_cell.angle_alpha   90.00
_cell.angle_beta   90.00
_cell.angle_gamma   90.00
#
_symmetry.space_group_name_H-M   'P 1'
#
loop_
_entity.id
_entity.type
_entity.pdbx_description
1 polymer ?
#
loop_
_entity_poly.entity_id
_entity_poly.type
_entity_poly.pdbx_seq_one_letter_code
_entity_poly.pdbx_strand_id
1 'polypeptide(L)'
;VLFREITLLKLDSPASLRKMYEGLQSLILKLHEKLPEYQLTELELFALNDIMSVLDPHSVLLPPSNYAEFSENTRGRFAGVGIVIGIREKQLTIISLMDGGPAERAGLQIGDQVKEIDGESTRKMSLSAIMQGLRGEIGSVMGLTVERSGAEITYELQREDIQISSSDSIDLRLDDGIPIRYVRLKIFQE
;
A
#
# COMPACT_ATOMS: atom_id res chain seq x y z
N VAL A 1 -16.79 29.77 -0.70
CA VAL A 1 -17.17 30.80 0.30
C VAL A 1 -16.76 30.37 1.71
N LEU A 2 -16.92 29.12 2.11
CA LEU A 2 -16.59 28.63 3.47
C LEU A 2 -15.07 28.62 3.78
N PHE A 3 -14.23 28.29 2.82
CA PHE A 3 -12.75 28.31 2.99
C PHE A 3 -12.20 29.71 3.26
N ARG A 4 -12.89 30.76 2.86
CA ARG A 4 -12.47 32.14 3.08
C ARG A 4 -12.57 32.60 4.54
N GLU A 5 -13.47 32.02 5.34
CA GLU A 5 -13.64 32.38 6.74
C GLU A 5 -12.58 31.75 7.64
N ILE A 6 -12.08 30.56 7.30
CA ILE A 6 -11.02 29.88 8.07
C ILE A 6 -9.66 30.56 7.83
N THR A 7 -9.39 31.04 6.62
CA THR A 7 -8.11 31.68 6.25
C THR A 7 -7.85 33.00 6.95
N LEU A 8 -8.87 33.62 7.58
CA LEU A 8 -8.75 34.90 8.28
C LEU A 8 -8.60 34.79 9.81
N LEU A 9 -8.61 33.56 10.34
CA LEU A 9 -8.37 33.34 11.77
C LEU A 9 -6.87 33.43 12.06
N LYS A 10 -6.44 34.51 12.76
CA LYS A 10 -5.10 34.51 13.36
C LYS A 10 -5.06 33.48 14.45
N LEU A 11 -4.24 32.45 14.27
CA LEU A 11 -4.03 31.35 15.24
C LEU A 11 -2.97 31.78 16.27
N ASP A 12 -3.23 32.84 16.99
CA ASP A 12 -2.31 33.49 17.93
C ASP A 12 -2.61 33.16 19.40
N SER A 13 -3.68 32.43 19.67
CA SER A 13 -4.10 32.07 21.02
C SER A 13 -4.80 30.71 21.08
N PRO A 14 -4.84 30.05 22.26
CA PRO A 14 -5.62 28.83 22.46
C PRO A 14 -7.12 29.00 22.17
N ALA A 15 -7.64 30.21 22.34
CA ALA A 15 -9.05 30.52 22.07
C ALA A 15 -9.34 30.57 20.57
N SER A 16 -8.41 31.07 19.75
CA SER A 16 -8.55 31.08 18.30
C SER A 16 -8.42 29.66 17.69
N LEU A 17 -7.55 28.82 18.22
CA LEU A 17 -7.45 27.41 17.88
C LEU A 17 -8.76 26.65 18.17
N ARG A 18 -9.36 26.91 19.36
CA ARG A 18 -10.64 26.30 19.73
C ARG A 18 -11.77 26.68 18.78
N LYS A 19 -11.88 27.96 18.44
CA LYS A 19 -12.88 28.41 17.44
C LYS A 19 -12.68 27.81 16.06
N MET A 20 -11.43 27.68 15.63
CA MET A 20 -11.11 27.00 14.36
C MET A 20 -11.57 25.55 14.40
N TYR A 21 -11.27 24.82 15.48
CA TYR A 21 -11.67 23.43 15.66
C TYR A 21 -13.20 23.27 15.66
N GLU A 22 -13.92 24.11 16.39
CA GLU A 22 -15.39 24.12 16.43
C GLU A 22 -15.99 24.42 15.04
N GLY A 23 -15.39 25.34 14.30
CA GLY A 23 -15.78 25.66 12.92
C GLY A 23 -15.54 24.49 11.96
N LEU A 24 -14.39 23.82 12.08
CA LEU A 24 -14.04 22.65 11.29
C LEU A 24 -15.01 21.49 11.56
N GLN A 25 -15.29 21.18 12.82
CA GLN A 25 -16.27 20.16 13.18
C GLN A 25 -17.66 20.45 12.59
N SER A 26 -18.14 21.72 12.70
CA SER A 26 -19.42 22.10 12.10
C SER A 26 -19.45 21.92 10.58
N LEU A 27 -18.33 22.20 9.90
CA LEU A 27 -18.20 22.02 8.46
C LEU A 27 -18.22 20.53 8.09
N ILE A 28 -17.47 19.70 8.80
CA ILE A 28 -17.40 18.25 8.58
C ILE A 28 -18.79 17.61 8.74
N LEU A 29 -19.53 17.99 9.78
CA LEU A 29 -20.90 17.51 9.99
C LEU A 29 -21.83 17.89 8.84
N LYS A 30 -21.75 19.13 8.35
CA LYS A 30 -22.53 19.59 7.18
C LYS A 30 -22.12 18.89 5.88
N LEU A 31 -20.86 18.56 5.73
CA LEU A 31 -20.37 17.78 4.59
C LEU A 31 -20.86 16.34 4.65
N HIS A 32 -20.84 15.72 5.82
CA HIS A 32 -21.34 14.37 6.01
C HIS A 32 -22.84 14.25 5.71
N GLU A 33 -23.66 15.26 6.05
CA GLU A 33 -25.07 15.32 5.68
C GLU A 33 -25.28 15.34 4.14
N LYS A 34 -24.34 15.94 3.40
CA LYS A 34 -24.40 16.05 1.93
C LYS A 34 -23.74 14.92 1.19
N LEU A 35 -22.80 14.25 1.83
CA LEU A 35 -21.95 13.18 1.28
C LEU A 35 -22.03 11.95 2.22
N PRO A 36 -23.20 11.33 2.36
CA PRO A 36 -23.40 10.21 3.31
C PRO A 36 -22.61 8.95 2.95
N GLU A 37 -22.08 8.87 1.73
CA GLU A 37 -21.22 7.77 1.26
C GLU A 37 -19.82 7.77 1.92
N TYR A 38 -19.40 8.91 2.49
CA TYR A 38 -18.12 9.01 3.22
C TYR A 38 -18.34 8.87 4.73
N GLN A 39 -17.45 8.14 5.38
CA GLN A 39 -17.47 8.06 6.84
C GLN A 39 -17.00 9.40 7.45
N LEU A 40 -17.52 9.74 8.61
CA LEU A 40 -17.18 10.99 9.31
C LEU A 40 -15.67 11.12 9.56
N THR A 41 -15.03 10.00 9.93
CA THR A 41 -13.57 9.91 10.13
C THR A 41 -12.75 10.18 8.88
N GLU A 42 -13.25 9.79 7.71
CA GLU A 42 -12.60 10.08 6.43
C GLU A 42 -12.65 11.56 6.10
N LEU A 43 -13.81 12.19 6.31
CA LEU A 43 -13.97 13.63 6.10
C LEU A 43 -13.11 14.46 7.07
N GLU A 44 -12.98 14.03 8.33
CA GLU A 44 -12.07 14.63 9.31
C GLU A 44 -10.62 14.52 8.84
N LEU A 45 -10.20 13.35 8.37
CA LEU A 45 -8.85 13.13 7.89
C LEU A 45 -8.52 13.96 6.65
N PHE A 46 -9.44 14.06 5.68
CA PHE A 46 -9.27 14.92 4.51
C PHE A 46 -9.09 16.39 4.92
N ALA A 47 -9.95 16.88 5.80
CA ALA A 47 -9.88 18.27 6.26
C ALA A 47 -8.58 18.57 7.02
N LEU A 48 -8.11 17.65 7.85
CA LEU A 48 -6.83 17.77 8.56
C LEU A 48 -5.64 17.74 7.61
N ASN A 49 -5.64 16.85 6.62
CA ASN A 49 -4.58 16.79 5.62
C ASN A 49 -4.52 18.05 4.73
N ASP A 50 -5.66 18.63 4.39
CA ASP A 50 -5.70 19.91 3.69
C ASP A 50 -5.04 21.03 4.52
N ILE A 51 -5.25 21.04 5.83
CA ILE A 51 -4.59 22.00 6.74
C ILE A 51 -3.09 21.73 6.79
N MET A 52 -2.68 20.45 6.92
CA MET A 52 -1.27 20.05 6.97
C MET A 52 -0.53 20.43 5.69
N SER A 53 -1.16 20.32 4.53
CA SER A 53 -0.57 20.67 3.23
C SER A 53 -0.20 22.16 3.10
N VAL A 54 -0.87 23.02 3.88
CA VAL A 54 -0.54 24.46 3.95
C VAL A 54 0.71 24.73 4.77
N LEU A 55 1.00 23.85 5.76
CA LEU A 55 2.20 23.98 6.59
C LEU A 55 3.44 23.48 5.86
N ASP A 56 3.34 22.30 5.25
CA ASP A 56 4.41 21.67 4.49
C ASP A 56 3.80 20.65 3.50
N PRO A 57 4.19 20.66 2.21
CA PRO A 57 3.68 19.75 1.21
C PRO A 57 4.00 18.26 1.48
N HIS A 58 4.93 17.96 2.38
CA HIS A 58 5.31 16.61 2.78
C HIS A 58 4.66 16.16 4.11
N SER A 59 3.98 17.07 4.81
CA SER A 59 3.29 16.75 6.04
C SER A 59 1.94 16.09 5.77
N VAL A 60 1.80 14.85 6.23
CA VAL A 60 0.60 14.04 6.04
C VAL A 60 0.18 13.40 7.37
N LEU A 61 -1.09 13.45 7.68
CA LEU A 61 -1.70 12.72 8.79
C LEU A 61 -2.23 11.38 8.28
N LEU A 62 -1.71 10.29 8.83
CA LEU A 62 -2.13 8.94 8.46
C LEU A 62 -3.09 8.37 9.52
N PRO A 63 -4.17 7.68 9.11
CA PRO A 63 -4.95 6.86 10.03
C PRO A 63 -4.07 5.80 10.69
N PRO A 64 -4.43 5.30 11.90
CA PRO A 64 -3.65 4.25 12.57
C PRO A 64 -3.43 3.00 11.71
N SER A 65 -4.42 2.60 10.91
CA SER A 65 -4.30 1.48 9.95
C SER A 65 -3.23 1.74 8.89
N ASN A 66 -3.24 2.92 8.29
CA ASN A 66 -2.29 3.29 7.24
C ASN A 66 -0.89 3.57 7.82
N TYR A 67 -0.82 4.04 9.08
CA TYR A 67 0.46 4.20 9.77
C TYR A 67 1.15 2.86 10.03
N ALA A 68 0.39 1.84 10.44
CA ALA A 68 0.95 0.49 10.59
C ALA A 68 1.54 -0.01 9.27
N GLU A 69 0.78 0.11 8.18
CA GLU A 69 1.21 -0.25 6.82
C GLU A 69 2.42 0.58 6.35
N PHE A 70 2.40 1.88 6.59
CA PHE A 70 3.53 2.77 6.26
C PHE A 70 4.79 2.39 7.05
N SER A 71 4.65 2.10 8.35
CA SER A 71 5.76 1.69 9.21
C SER A 71 6.36 0.34 8.77
N GLU A 72 5.53 -0.63 8.37
CA GLU A 72 5.99 -1.91 7.83
C GLU A 72 6.72 -1.73 6.51
N ASN A 73 6.14 -0.94 5.59
CA ASN A 73 6.78 -0.64 4.30
C ASN A 73 8.12 0.09 4.47
N THR A 74 8.21 1.02 5.42
CA THR A 74 9.46 1.76 5.70
C THR A 74 10.53 0.86 6.28
N ARG A 75 10.15 -0.18 7.04
CA ARG A 75 11.09 -1.17 7.56
C ARG A 75 11.50 -2.23 6.53
N GLY A 76 10.94 -2.18 5.31
CA GLY A 76 11.23 -3.13 4.23
C GLY A 76 10.78 -4.55 4.52
N ARG A 77 9.85 -4.73 5.44
CA ARG A 77 9.30 -6.04 5.84
C ARG A 77 7.79 -5.96 5.83
N PHE A 78 7.14 -6.95 5.26
CA PHE A 78 5.69 -7.07 5.29
C PHE A 78 5.28 -8.55 5.26
N ALA A 79 4.18 -8.85 5.94
CA ALA A 79 3.60 -10.17 5.89
C ALA A 79 2.79 -10.36 4.60
N GLY A 80 3.16 -11.36 3.81
CA GLY A 80 2.50 -11.62 2.54
C GLY A 80 3.01 -12.88 1.86
N VAL A 81 2.66 -13.04 0.59
CA VAL A 81 3.00 -14.24 -0.20
C VAL A 81 4.15 -14.04 -1.18
N GLY A 82 4.78 -12.85 -1.20
CA GLY A 82 5.96 -12.59 -2.02
C GLY A 82 5.67 -12.43 -3.52
N ILE A 83 4.57 -11.77 -3.89
CA ILE A 83 4.24 -11.43 -5.28
C ILE A 83 4.19 -9.92 -5.50
N VAL A 84 4.60 -9.49 -6.68
CA VAL A 84 4.35 -8.14 -7.19
C VAL A 84 3.29 -8.24 -8.28
N ILE A 85 2.21 -7.51 -8.12
CA ILE A 85 1.09 -7.50 -9.06
C ILE A 85 1.03 -6.18 -9.83
N GLY A 86 0.45 -6.23 -10.99
CA GLY A 86 0.16 -5.05 -11.82
C GLY A 86 -0.95 -5.31 -12.82
N ILE A 87 -1.42 -4.27 -13.47
CA ILE A 87 -2.47 -4.40 -14.48
C ILE A 87 -1.80 -4.49 -15.85
N ARG A 88 -1.98 -5.63 -16.52
CA ARG A 88 -1.59 -5.85 -17.92
C ARG A 88 -2.83 -6.24 -18.72
N GLU A 89 -3.05 -5.59 -19.84
CA GLU A 89 -4.21 -5.86 -20.72
C GLU A 89 -5.55 -5.85 -19.97
N LYS A 90 -5.70 -4.92 -19.02
CA LYS A 90 -6.87 -4.80 -18.12
C LYS A 90 -7.08 -5.99 -17.16
N GLN A 91 -6.07 -6.82 -16.96
CA GLN A 91 -6.10 -7.96 -16.06
C GLN A 91 -5.04 -7.83 -14.97
N LEU A 92 -5.40 -8.23 -13.77
CA LEU A 92 -4.47 -8.29 -12.64
C LEU A 92 -3.47 -9.43 -12.90
N THR A 93 -2.20 -9.11 -13.00
CA THR A 93 -1.16 -10.06 -13.44
C THR A 93 0.02 -10.03 -12.48
N ILE A 94 0.62 -11.18 -12.23
CA ILE A 94 1.88 -11.29 -11.49
C ILE A 94 3.01 -10.75 -12.37
N ILE A 95 3.66 -9.67 -11.91
CA ILE A 95 4.77 -9.03 -12.64
C ILE A 95 6.11 -9.56 -12.17
N SER A 96 6.24 -9.87 -10.87
CA SER A 96 7.46 -10.40 -10.28
C SER A 96 7.13 -11.27 -9.08
N LEU A 97 8.04 -12.18 -8.76
CA LEU A 97 8.03 -12.99 -7.55
C LEU A 97 9.24 -12.63 -6.71
N MET A 98 9.10 -12.73 -5.40
CA MET A 98 10.23 -12.59 -4.47
C MET A 98 10.97 -13.92 -4.38
N ASP A 99 12.29 -13.86 -4.55
CA ASP A 99 13.17 -15.02 -4.51
C ASP A 99 13.02 -15.78 -3.17
N GLY A 100 12.76 -17.08 -3.24
CA GLY A 100 12.54 -17.92 -2.07
C GLY A 100 11.22 -17.66 -1.33
N GLY A 101 10.34 -16.79 -1.86
CA GLY A 101 9.05 -16.48 -1.27
C GLY A 101 8.02 -17.62 -1.38
N PRO A 102 6.92 -17.55 -0.59
CA PRO A 102 5.88 -18.58 -0.60
C PRO A 102 5.28 -18.83 -1.99
N ALA A 103 5.04 -17.78 -2.75
CA ALA A 103 4.45 -17.87 -4.10
C ALA A 103 5.38 -18.57 -5.08
N GLU A 104 6.68 -18.25 -5.04
CA GLU A 104 7.67 -18.91 -5.91
C GLU A 104 7.81 -20.40 -5.57
N ARG A 105 7.90 -20.73 -4.27
CA ARG A 105 7.97 -22.13 -3.80
C ARG A 105 6.74 -22.96 -4.18
N ALA A 106 5.56 -22.31 -4.22
CA ALA A 106 4.33 -22.95 -4.65
C ALA A 106 4.23 -23.15 -6.17
N GLY A 107 5.13 -22.55 -6.96
CA GLY A 107 5.16 -22.70 -8.42
C GLY A 107 4.33 -21.67 -9.19
N LEU A 108 3.97 -20.54 -8.56
CA LEU A 108 3.43 -19.38 -9.28
C LEU A 108 4.47 -18.86 -10.27
N GLN A 109 4.01 -18.23 -11.34
CA GLN A 109 4.87 -17.74 -12.42
C GLN A 109 4.56 -16.28 -12.78
N ILE A 110 5.57 -15.57 -13.25
CA ILE A 110 5.40 -14.25 -13.85
C ILE A 110 4.50 -14.40 -15.08
N GLY A 111 3.48 -13.56 -15.18
CA GLY A 111 2.47 -13.61 -16.23
C GLY A 111 1.18 -14.33 -15.84
N ASP A 112 1.11 -14.99 -14.69
CA ASP A 112 -0.13 -15.56 -14.17
C ASP A 112 -1.14 -14.43 -13.92
N GLN A 113 -2.38 -14.63 -14.39
CA GLN A 113 -3.48 -13.69 -14.20
C GLN A 113 -4.24 -14.05 -12.93
N VAL A 114 -4.25 -13.15 -11.95
CA VAL A 114 -4.94 -13.36 -10.68
C VAL A 114 -6.44 -13.20 -10.88
N LYS A 115 -7.21 -14.26 -10.67
CA LYS A 115 -8.66 -14.31 -10.83
C LYS A 115 -9.40 -14.14 -9.50
N GLU A 116 -8.94 -14.85 -8.46
CA GLU A 116 -9.60 -14.86 -7.15
C GLU A 116 -8.58 -14.83 -6.02
N ILE A 117 -8.97 -14.20 -4.93
CA ILE A 117 -8.28 -14.18 -3.64
C ILE A 117 -9.27 -14.65 -2.60
N ASP A 118 -8.97 -15.73 -1.88
CA ASP A 118 -9.86 -16.37 -0.89
C ASP A 118 -11.28 -16.66 -1.43
N GLY A 119 -11.38 -17.01 -2.73
CA GLY A 119 -12.65 -17.28 -3.41
C GLY A 119 -13.42 -16.03 -3.89
N GLU A 120 -12.90 -14.82 -3.62
CA GLU A 120 -13.48 -13.59 -4.12
C GLU A 120 -12.84 -13.14 -5.44
N SER A 121 -13.68 -12.80 -6.43
CA SER A 121 -13.18 -12.40 -7.76
C SER A 121 -12.53 -11.01 -7.74
N THR A 122 -11.28 -10.95 -8.19
CA THR A 122 -10.47 -9.72 -8.26
C THR A 122 -11.05 -8.65 -9.19
N ARG A 123 -11.92 -9.04 -10.14
CA ARG A 123 -12.57 -8.08 -11.07
C ARG A 123 -13.46 -7.06 -10.38
N LYS A 124 -13.98 -7.37 -9.19
CA LYS A 124 -14.87 -6.51 -8.40
C LYS A 124 -14.16 -5.81 -7.26
N MET A 125 -12.89 -6.15 -7.01
CA MET A 125 -12.11 -5.60 -5.91
C MET A 125 -11.41 -4.31 -6.32
N SER A 126 -11.31 -3.37 -5.38
CA SER A 126 -10.40 -2.24 -5.52
C SER A 126 -8.95 -2.71 -5.37
N LEU A 127 -7.99 -1.94 -5.87
CA LEU A 127 -6.58 -2.27 -5.70
C LEU A 127 -6.19 -2.38 -4.21
N SER A 128 -6.76 -1.52 -3.37
CA SER A 128 -6.58 -1.57 -1.91
C SER A 128 -7.09 -2.90 -1.31
N ALA A 129 -8.29 -3.35 -1.70
CA ALA A 129 -8.84 -4.62 -1.24
C ALA A 129 -7.98 -5.82 -1.69
N ILE A 130 -7.48 -5.79 -2.92
CA ILE A 130 -6.54 -6.80 -3.44
C ILE A 130 -5.26 -6.83 -2.60
N MET A 131 -4.67 -5.67 -2.32
CA MET A 131 -3.46 -5.58 -1.50
C MET A 131 -3.69 -6.08 -0.07
N GLN A 132 -4.84 -5.76 0.53
CA GLN A 132 -5.23 -6.28 1.84
C GLN A 132 -5.42 -7.80 1.82
N GLY A 133 -6.05 -8.36 0.78
CA GLY A 133 -6.22 -9.81 0.65
C GLY A 133 -4.90 -10.57 0.52
N LEU A 134 -3.92 -10.01 -0.19
CA LEU A 134 -2.59 -10.61 -0.35
C LEU A 134 -1.72 -10.50 0.91
N ARG A 135 -1.95 -9.50 1.76
CA ARG A 135 -1.31 -9.30 3.06
C ARG A 135 -2.11 -9.99 4.16
N GLY A 136 -1.60 -10.04 5.35
CA GLY A 136 -2.27 -10.59 6.53
C GLY A 136 -1.28 -11.01 7.60
N GLU A 137 -1.76 -11.73 8.61
CA GLU A 137 -0.91 -12.22 9.69
C GLU A 137 0.08 -13.26 9.20
N ILE A 138 1.31 -13.19 9.72
CA ILE A 138 2.35 -14.21 9.44
C ILE A 138 1.82 -15.58 9.88
N GLY A 139 1.97 -16.57 8.98
CA GLY A 139 1.51 -17.94 9.22
C GLY A 139 0.06 -18.19 8.82
N SER A 140 -0.73 -17.14 8.53
CA SER A 140 -2.09 -17.33 7.98
C SER A 140 -2.02 -17.89 6.55
N VAL A 141 -3.03 -18.68 6.17
CA VAL A 141 -3.12 -19.28 4.84
C VAL A 141 -4.15 -18.52 4.01
N MET A 142 -3.87 -18.34 2.72
CA MET A 142 -4.80 -17.77 1.74
C MET A 142 -4.89 -18.64 0.48
N GLY A 143 -6.05 -18.60 -0.17
CA GLY A 143 -6.26 -19.18 -1.48
C GLY A 143 -6.03 -18.16 -2.59
N LEU A 144 -5.19 -18.50 -3.58
CA LEU A 144 -4.97 -17.69 -4.77
C LEU A 144 -5.30 -18.48 -6.03
N THR A 145 -6.33 -18.07 -6.76
CA THR A 145 -6.67 -18.66 -8.05
C THR A 145 -6.10 -17.80 -9.17
N VAL A 146 -5.32 -18.43 -10.04
CA VAL A 146 -4.71 -17.78 -11.21
C VAL A 146 -5.11 -18.50 -12.48
N GLU A 147 -5.11 -17.76 -13.59
CA GLU A 147 -5.22 -18.35 -14.94
C GLU A 147 -3.84 -18.34 -15.60
N ARG A 148 -3.42 -19.51 -16.07
CA ARG A 148 -2.19 -19.73 -16.85
C ARG A 148 -2.51 -20.50 -18.11
N SER A 149 -2.25 -19.92 -19.27
CA SER A 149 -2.50 -20.56 -20.57
C SER A 149 -3.94 -21.09 -20.74
N GLY A 150 -4.93 -20.37 -20.20
CA GLY A 150 -6.34 -20.72 -20.27
C GLY A 150 -6.82 -21.75 -19.23
N ALA A 151 -5.95 -22.22 -18.35
CA ALA A 151 -6.31 -23.11 -17.24
C ALA A 151 -6.29 -22.35 -15.92
N GLU A 152 -7.31 -22.55 -15.08
CA GLU A 152 -7.33 -22.04 -13.72
C GLU A 152 -6.63 -23.00 -12.77
N ILE A 153 -5.77 -22.44 -11.92
CA ILE A 153 -4.99 -23.16 -10.93
C ILE A 153 -5.14 -22.43 -9.60
N THR A 154 -5.53 -23.17 -8.56
CA THR A 154 -5.65 -22.61 -7.21
C THR A 154 -4.46 -23.06 -6.35
N TYR A 155 -3.85 -22.10 -5.68
CA TYR A 155 -2.74 -22.31 -4.76
C TYR A 155 -3.17 -21.96 -3.34
N GLU A 156 -2.79 -22.77 -2.38
CA GLU A 156 -2.83 -22.41 -0.96
C GLU A 156 -1.47 -21.87 -0.56
N LEU A 157 -1.43 -20.61 -0.12
CA LEU A 157 -0.19 -19.91 0.20
C LEU A 157 -0.19 -19.50 1.66
N GLN A 158 0.87 -19.83 2.37
CA GLN A 158 1.08 -19.33 3.73
C GLN A 158 1.77 -17.99 3.67
N ARG A 159 1.24 -16.98 4.40
CA ARG A 159 1.87 -15.66 4.50
C ARG A 159 3.10 -15.73 5.39
N GLU A 160 4.18 -15.16 4.92
CA GLU A 160 5.46 -15.10 5.62
C GLU A 160 5.96 -13.67 5.75
N ASP A 161 6.95 -13.46 6.59
CA ASP A 161 7.69 -12.20 6.67
C ASP A 161 8.55 -12.03 5.41
N ILE A 162 8.09 -11.21 4.49
CA ILE A 162 8.76 -10.93 3.23
C ILE A 162 9.77 -9.79 3.44
N GLN A 163 11.04 -10.10 3.25
CA GLN A 163 12.10 -9.10 3.28
C GLN A 163 12.40 -8.64 1.86
N ILE A 164 12.25 -7.34 1.62
CA ILE A 164 12.69 -6.74 0.37
C ILE A 164 14.19 -6.51 0.48
N SER A 165 14.98 -7.29 -0.28
CA SER A 165 16.41 -7.01 -0.39
C SER A 165 16.63 -5.66 -1.05
N SER A 166 17.30 -4.75 -0.35
CA SER A 166 17.64 -3.43 -0.86
C SER A 166 18.71 -3.46 -1.94
N SER A 167 19.43 -4.58 -2.08
CA SER A 167 20.50 -4.73 -3.07
C SER A 167 20.63 -6.17 -3.57
N ASP A 168 21.00 -6.33 -4.84
CA ASP A 168 21.49 -7.60 -5.39
C ASP A 168 22.97 -7.45 -5.69
N SER A 169 23.73 -8.53 -5.55
CA SER A 169 25.14 -8.56 -5.97
C SER A 169 25.45 -9.80 -6.78
N ILE A 170 26.25 -9.62 -7.82
CA ILE A 170 26.77 -10.70 -8.67
C ILE A 170 28.28 -10.59 -8.70
N ASP A 171 28.97 -11.68 -8.36
CA ASP A 171 30.41 -11.77 -8.50
C ASP A 171 30.74 -12.23 -9.93
N LEU A 172 31.42 -11.39 -10.66
CA LEU A 172 31.87 -11.61 -12.03
C LEU A 172 33.40 -11.72 -12.03
N ARG A 173 33.97 -12.35 -13.07
CA ARG A 173 35.40 -12.31 -13.35
C ARG A 173 35.60 -11.79 -14.76
N LEU A 174 36.51 -10.84 -14.91
CA LEU A 174 36.98 -10.42 -16.23
C LEU A 174 37.83 -11.52 -16.88
N ASP A 175 38.06 -11.45 -18.20
CA ASP A 175 38.86 -12.39 -18.94
C ASP A 175 40.33 -12.48 -18.48
N ASP A 176 40.81 -11.40 -17.83
CA ASP A 176 42.14 -11.31 -17.14
C ASP A 176 42.15 -11.88 -15.73
N GLY A 177 41.02 -12.42 -15.26
CA GLY A 177 40.86 -13.01 -13.93
C GLY A 177 40.57 -12.05 -12.79
N ILE A 178 40.47 -10.74 -13.05
CA ILE A 178 40.18 -9.73 -12.03
C ILE A 178 38.72 -9.95 -11.53
N PRO A 179 38.52 -10.10 -10.19
CA PRO A 179 37.18 -10.22 -9.63
C PRO A 179 36.48 -8.86 -9.62
N ILE A 180 35.25 -8.82 -10.13
CA ILE A 180 34.37 -7.65 -10.07
C ILE A 180 33.12 -8.06 -9.33
N ARG A 181 32.68 -7.23 -8.36
CA ARG A 181 31.35 -7.36 -7.77
C ARG A 181 30.45 -6.27 -8.33
N TYR A 182 29.44 -6.70 -9.10
CA TYR A 182 28.35 -5.85 -9.52
C TYR A 182 27.32 -5.78 -8.40
N VAL A 183 27.02 -4.57 -7.90
CA VAL A 183 25.99 -4.33 -6.88
C VAL A 183 24.90 -3.48 -7.50
N ARG A 184 23.67 -3.98 -7.48
CA ARG A 184 22.48 -3.26 -7.90
C ARG A 184 21.69 -2.84 -6.67
N LEU A 185 21.58 -1.55 -6.43
CA LEU A 185 20.70 -1.00 -5.39
C LEU A 185 19.27 -0.91 -5.95
N LYS A 186 18.30 -1.48 -5.23
CA LYS A 186 16.87 -1.49 -5.62
C LYS A 186 16.10 -0.41 -4.87
N ILE A 187 16.38 -0.24 -3.59
CA ILE A 187 15.69 0.68 -2.70
C ILE A 187 16.70 1.25 -1.71
N PHE A 188 16.57 2.54 -1.40
CA PHE A 188 17.26 3.15 -0.26
C PHE A 188 16.30 3.14 0.93
N GLN A 189 16.69 2.45 2.00
CA GLN A 189 15.97 2.40 3.27
C GLN A 189 16.94 2.83 4.36
N GLU A 190 16.43 3.61 5.33
CA GLU A 190 17.19 3.96 6.54
C GLU A 190 17.19 2.81 7.55
#